data_42a3425960f86079b223a5c8549e546c
#
_entry.id   42a3425960f86079b223a5c8549e546c
#
_cell.length_a   1.000
_cell.length_b   1.000
_cell.length_c   1.000
_cell.angle_alpha   90.00
_cell.angle_beta   90.00
_cell.angle_gamma   90.00
#
_symmetry.space_group_name_H-M   'P 1'
#
loop_
_entity.id
_entity.type
_entity.pdbx_description
1 polymer ?
#
loop_
_entity_poly.entity_id
_entity_poly.type
_entity_poly.pdbx_seq_one_letter_code
_entity_poly.pdbx_strand_id
1 'polypeptide(L)'
;MKKEETFQRIKAAEGQIRSAKERAAAERERILRDARREAFELRESLRREAEKRYEEILREADRATAHETEAILAAGRKRAAELAGQASGNLDRAVDLLIQKFKGAVNA
;
A
#
# COMPACT_ATOMS: atom_id res chain seq x y z
N MET A 1 -13.18 -29.66 73.18
CA MET A 1 -14.11 -29.04 72.21
C MET A 1 -13.54 -27.82 71.52
N LYS A 2 -13.01 -26.87 72.26
CA LYS A 2 -12.39 -25.68 71.60
C LYS A 2 -11.22 -26.00 70.69
N LYS A 3 -10.43 -27.03 70.97
CA LYS A 3 -9.32 -27.45 70.16
C LYS A 3 -9.76 -28.08 68.85
N GLU A 4 -10.81 -28.85 68.84
CA GLU A 4 -11.36 -29.45 67.61
C GLU A 4 -12.01 -28.42 66.71
N GLU A 5 -12.76 -27.49 67.27
CA GLU A 5 -13.38 -26.39 66.53
C GLU A 5 -12.33 -25.50 65.88
N THR A 6 -11.28 -25.17 66.61
CA THR A 6 -10.16 -24.39 66.11
C THR A 6 -9.46 -25.13 64.98
N PHE A 7 -9.22 -26.43 65.14
CA PHE A 7 -8.61 -27.28 64.13
C PHE A 7 -9.49 -27.36 62.87
N GLN A 8 -10.79 -27.48 63.02
CA GLN A 8 -11.73 -27.50 61.90
C GLN A 8 -11.77 -26.16 61.15
N ARG A 9 -11.71 -25.05 61.88
CA ARG A 9 -11.68 -23.71 61.31
C ARG A 9 -10.38 -23.48 60.52
N ILE A 10 -9.26 -23.95 61.03
CA ILE A 10 -7.95 -23.87 60.33
C ILE A 10 -7.99 -24.70 59.05
N LYS A 11 -8.51 -25.92 59.10
CA LYS A 11 -8.70 -26.77 57.94
C LYS A 11 -9.60 -26.14 56.88
N ALA A 12 -10.71 -25.55 57.32
CA ALA A 12 -11.63 -24.86 56.42
C ALA A 12 -10.98 -23.65 55.77
N ALA A 13 -10.20 -22.87 56.56
CA ALA A 13 -9.45 -21.73 56.02
C ALA A 13 -8.36 -22.15 55.04
N GLU A 14 -7.62 -23.20 55.33
CA GLU A 14 -6.62 -23.77 54.40
C GLU A 14 -7.25 -24.25 53.10
N GLY A 15 -8.42 -24.91 53.19
CA GLY A 15 -9.20 -25.34 52.03
C GLY A 15 -9.66 -24.18 51.17
N GLN A 16 -10.12 -23.10 51.80
CA GLN A 16 -10.52 -21.88 51.09
C GLN A 16 -9.34 -21.21 50.41
N ILE A 17 -8.20 -21.14 51.07
CA ILE A 17 -6.96 -20.58 50.48
C ILE A 17 -6.50 -21.40 49.31
N ARG A 18 -6.50 -22.72 49.43
CA ARG A 18 -6.13 -23.63 48.34
C ARG A 18 -7.06 -23.46 47.15
N SER A 19 -8.35 -23.42 47.39
CA SER A 19 -9.37 -23.22 46.37
C SER A 19 -9.22 -21.86 45.67
N ALA A 20 -8.94 -20.81 46.44
CA ALA A 20 -8.70 -19.47 45.91
C ALA A 20 -7.44 -19.42 45.02
N LYS A 21 -6.37 -20.09 45.43
CA LYS A 21 -5.14 -20.21 44.66
C LYS A 21 -5.38 -20.95 43.37
N GLU A 22 -6.10 -22.06 43.39
CA GLU A 22 -6.43 -22.84 42.19
C GLU A 22 -7.29 -22.03 41.23
N ARG A 23 -8.29 -21.30 41.75
CA ARG A 23 -9.11 -20.40 40.90
C ARG A 23 -8.30 -19.26 40.32
N ALA A 24 -7.40 -18.67 41.10
CA ALA A 24 -6.53 -17.61 40.61
C ALA A 24 -5.58 -18.11 39.50
N ALA A 25 -5.04 -19.30 39.70
CA ALA A 25 -4.16 -19.93 38.67
C ALA A 25 -4.93 -20.24 37.39
N ALA A 26 -6.14 -20.78 37.51
CA ALA A 26 -7.01 -21.05 36.35
C ALA A 26 -7.43 -19.76 35.63
N GLU A 27 -7.76 -18.73 36.38
CA GLU A 27 -8.12 -17.42 35.86
C GLU A 27 -6.94 -16.78 35.11
N ARG A 28 -5.74 -16.85 35.69
CA ARG A 28 -4.53 -16.37 35.06
C ARG A 28 -4.28 -17.07 33.71
N GLU A 29 -4.41 -18.39 33.67
CA GLU A 29 -4.23 -19.15 32.44
C GLU A 29 -5.25 -18.79 31.38
N ARG A 30 -6.50 -18.60 31.79
CA ARG A 30 -7.58 -18.17 30.91
C ARG A 30 -7.29 -16.80 30.32
N ILE A 31 -6.90 -15.84 31.16
CA ILE A 31 -6.57 -14.48 30.73
C ILE A 31 -5.40 -14.49 29.73
N LEU A 32 -4.36 -15.26 30.05
CA LEU A 32 -3.20 -15.36 29.15
C LEU A 32 -3.56 -16.00 27.81
N ARG A 33 -4.36 -17.03 27.81
CA ARG A 33 -4.85 -17.67 26.58
C ARG A 33 -5.67 -16.72 25.73
N ASP A 34 -6.62 -16.03 26.37
CA ASP A 34 -7.49 -15.09 25.68
C ASP A 34 -6.71 -13.91 25.14
N ALA A 35 -5.76 -13.38 25.90
CA ALA A 35 -4.90 -12.30 25.46
C ALA A 35 -4.03 -12.70 24.25
N ARG A 36 -3.47 -13.92 24.27
CA ARG A 36 -2.68 -14.45 23.14
C ARG A 36 -3.53 -14.64 21.90
N ARG A 37 -4.76 -15.14 22.07
CA ARG A 37 -5.70 -15.30 20.96
C ARG A 37 -6.07 -13.95 20.36
N GLU A 38 -6.43 -12.98 21.19
CA GLU A 38 -6.77 -11.63 20.75
C GLU A 38 -5.60 -10.95 20.05
N ALA A 39 -4.40 -11.09 20.60
CA ALA A 39 -3.19 -10.56 19.97
C ALA A 39 -2.93 -11.20 18.61
N PHE A 40 -3.12 -12.51 18.50
CA PHE A 40 -3.00 -13.22 17.22
C PHE A 40 -4.04 -12.75 16.20
N GLU A 41 -5.30 -12.66 16.61
CA GLU A 41 -6.38 -12.20 15.75
C GLU A 41 -6.16 -10.76 15.26
N LEU A 42 -5.72 -9.88 16.16
CA LEU A 42 -5.38 -8.51 15.82
C LEU A 42 -4.22 -8.44 14.83
N ARG A 43 -3.18 -9.20 15.08
CA ARG A 43 -2.01 -9.28 14.20
C ARG A 43 -2.40 -9.75 12.79
N GLU A 44 -3.23 -10.78 12.69
CA GLU A 44 -3.70 -11.29 11.40
C GLU A 44 -4.61 -10.29 10.69
N SER A 45 -5.49 -9.61 11.45
CA SER A 45 -6.33 -8.56 10.90
C SER A 45 -5.52 -7.40 10.33
N LEU A 46 -4.53 -6.92 11.09
CA LEU A 46 -3.63 -5.86 10.66
C LEU A 46 -2.81 -6.26 9.44
N ARG A 47 -2.37 -7.52 9.39
CA ARG A 47 -1.63 -8.04 8.25
C ARG A 47 -2.49 -8.04 6.98
N ARG A 48 -3.74 -8.48 7.08
CA ARG A 48 -4.68 -8.45 5.95
C ARG A 48 -4.96 -7.03 5.48
N GLU A 49 -5.16 -6.10 6.41
CA GLU A 49 -5.36 -4.69 6.07
C GLU A 49 -4.11 -4.10 5.39
N ALA A 50 -2.93 -4.42 5.89
CA ALA A 50 -1.68 -3.97 5.30
C ALA A 50 -1.48 -4.53 3.88
N GLU A 51 -1.77 -5.81 3.66
CA GLU A 51 -1.72 -6.43 2.33
C GLU A 51 -2.69 -5.77 1.36
N LYS A 52 -3.91 -5.53 1.81
CA LYS A 52 -4.93 -4.83 1.01
C LYS A 52 -4.49 -3.43 0.65
N ARG A 53 -3.94 -2.68 1.61
CA ARG A 53 -3.44 -1.33 1.39
C ARG A 53 -2.26 -1.31 0.44
N TYR A 54 -1.38 -2.28 0.58
CA TYR A 54 -0.24 -2.46 -0.32
C TYR A 54 -0.70 -2.67 -1.77
N GLU A 55 -1.67 -3.54 -1.99
CA GLU A 55 -2.23 -3.78 -3.32
C GLU A 55 -2.93 -2.54 -3.90
N GLU A 56 -3.66 -1.80 -3.06
CA GLU A 56 -4.30 -0.54 -3.47
C GLU A 56 -3.26 0.49 -3.90
N ILE A 57 -2.19 0.64 -3.14
CA ILE A 57 -1.09 1.56 -3.45
C ILE A 57 -0.43 1.18 -4.78
N LEU A 58 -0.17 -0.10 -5.01
CA LEU A 58 0.40 -0.57 -6.26
C LEU A 58 -0.52 -0.28 -7.45
N ARG A 59 -1.82 -0.53 -7.30
CA ARG A 59 -2.79 -0.22 -8.37
C ARG A 59 -2.88 1.26 -8.67
N GLU A 60 -2.89 2.10 -7.63
CA GLU A 60 -2.88 3.56 -7.80
C GLU A 60 -1.60 4.03 -8.50
N ALA A 61 -0.45 3.49 -8.11
CA ALA A 61 0.83 3.80 -8.73
C ALA A 61 0.86 3.38 -10.21
N ASP A 62 0.35 2.19 -10.52
CA ASP A 62 0.27 1.69 -11.90
C ASP A 62 -0.64 2.57 -12.77
N ARG A 63 -1.79 3.00 -12.23
CA ARG A 63 -2.69 3.92 -12.94
C ARG A 63 -2.03 5.28 -13.17
N ALA A 64 -1.37 5.82 -12.16
CA ALA A 64 -0.67 7.10 -12.28
C ALA A 64 0.45 7.01 -13.30
N THR A 65 1.22 5.93 -13.29
CA THR A 65 2.29 5.68 -14.25
C THR A 65 1.74 5.52 -15.66
N ALA A 66 0.66 4.77 -15.84
CA ALA A 66 0.02 4.60 -17.15
C ALA A 66 -0.50 5.94 -17.70
N HIS A 67 -1.13 6.74 -16.85
CA HIS A 67 -1.63 8.07 -17.21
C HIS A 67 -0.49 9.00 -17.62
N GLU A 68 0.59 9.02 -16.85
CA GLU A 68 1.78 9.83 -17.16
C GLU A 68 2.46 9.38 -18.43
N THR A 69 2.57 8.07 -18.64
CA THR A 69 3.12 7.49 -19.88
C THR A 69 2.29 7.90 -21.09
N GLU A 70 0.97 7.81 -21.02
CA GLU A 70 0.08 8.28 -22.09
C GLU A 70 0.26 9.77 -22.37
N ALA A 71 0.34 10.60 -21.33
CA ALA A 71 0.54 12.03 -21.49
C ALA A 71 1.88 12.34 -22.18
N ILE A 72 2.95 11.67 -21.78
CA ILE A 72 4.29 11.82 -22.38
C ILE A 72 4.26 11.38 -23.85
N LEU A 73 3.65 10.25 -24.16
CA LEU A 73 3.53 9.76 -25.53
C LEU A 73 2.70 10.69 -26.40
N ALA A 74 1.59 11.20 -25.89
CA ALA A 74 0.74 12.15 -26.60
C ALA A 74 1.48 13.45 -26.90
N ALA A 75 2.19 13.99 -25.91
CA ALA A 75 3.02 15.18 -26.08
C ALA A 75 4.14 14.95 -27.09
N GLY A 76 4.78 13.78 -27.04
CA GLY A 76 5.82 13.40 -27.98
C GLY A 76 5.32 13.29 -29.42
N ARG A 77 4.16 12.67 -29.62
CA ARG A 77 3.52 12.56 -30.94
C ARG A 77 3.14 13.93 -31.51
N LYS A 78 2.60 14.80 -30.65
CA LYS A 78 2.26 16.18 -31.03
C LYS A 78 3.50 16.95 -31.46
N ARG A 79 4.57 16.86 -30.70
CA ARG A 79 5.84 17.49 -31.04
C ARG A 79 6.44 16.93 -32.31
N ALA A 80 6.39 15.64 -32.50
CA ALA A 80 6.87 14.98 -33.73
C ALA A 80 6.07 15.46 -34.95
N ALA A 81 4.75 15.58 -34.84
CA ALA A 81 3.88 16.10 -35.88
C ALA A 81 4.19 17.57 -36.20
N GLU A 82 4.43 18.39 -35.17
CA GLU A 82 4.83 19.79 -35.35
C GLU A 82 6.18 19.91 -36.07
N LEU A 83 7.16 19.10 -35.70
CA LEU A 83 8.46 19.06 -36.35
C LEU A 83 8.34 18.58 -37.77
N ALA A 84 7.56 17.56 -38.05
CA ALA A 84 7.31 17.09 -39.42
C ALA A 84 6.65 18.17 -40.29
N GLY A 85 5.67 18.90 -39.72
CA GLY A 85 5.04 20.01 -40.41
C GLY A 85 6.00 21.17 -40.70
N GLN A 86 6.83 21.51 -39.73
CA GLN A 86 7.88 22.54 -39.93
C GLN A 86 8.90 22.11 -40.97
N ALA A 87 9.34 20.86 -40.93
CA ALA A 87 10.28 20.34 -41.92
C ALA A 87 9.68 20.32 -43.33
N SER A 88 8.41 19.92 -43.47
CA SER A 88 7.71 19.95 -44.76
C SER A 88 7.56 21.37 -45.29
N GLY A 89 7.18 22.34 -44.44
CA GLY A 89 7.08 23.75 -44.81
C GLY A 89 8.43 24.35 -45.21
N ASN A 90 9.50 24.01 -44.52
CA ASN A 90 10.85 24.43 -44.82
C ASN A 90 11.36 23.80 -46.14
N LEU A 91 11.02 22.54 -46.39
CA LEU A 91 11.35 21.88 -47.66
C LEU A 91 10.67 22.57 -48.82
N ASP A 92 9.38 22.88 -48.72
CA ASP A 92 8.64 23.60 -49.77
C ASP A 92 9.22 24.98 -50.03
N ARG A 93 9.58 25.73 -49.00
CA ARG A 93 10.27 27.03 -49.18
C ARG A 93 11.64 26.89 -49.82
N ALA A 94 12.40 25.87 -49.45
CA ALA A 94 13.70 25.61 -50.06
C ALA A 94 13.56 25.28 -51.55
N VAL A 95 12.58 24.48 -51.90
CA VAL A 95 12.25 24.15 -53.30
C VAL A 95 11.84 25.40 -54.09
N ASP A 96 10.94 26.20 -53.52
CA ASP A 96 10.50 27.45 -54.15
C ASP A 96 11.66 28.44 -54.36
N LEU A 97 12.51 28.57 -53.35
CA LEU A 97 13.68 29.44 -53.45
C LEU A 97 14.66 28.95 -54.56
N LEU A 98 14.85 27.65 -54.62
CA LEU A 98 15.69 27.04 -55.66
C LEU A 98 15.13 27.27 -57.08
N ILE A 99 13.83 27.12 -57.23
CA ILE A 99 13.11 27.36 -58.49
C ILE A 99 13.23 28.84 -58.89
N GLN A 100 13.02 29.77 -57.97
CA GLN A 100 13.16 31.20 -58.20
C GLN A 100 14.57 31.59 -58.65
N LYS A 101 15.58 31.05 -57.98
CA LYS A 101 16.97 31.27 -58.33
C LYS A 101 17.32 30.70 -59.70
N PHE A 102 16.78 29.52 -60.00
CA PHE A 102 16.96 28.92 -61.30
C PHE A 102 16.31 29.75 -62.42
N LYS A 103 15.07 30.19 -62.22
CA LYS A 103 14.40 31.08 -63.20
C LYS A 103 15.14 32.40 -63.40
N GLY A 104 15.60 33.00 -62.27
CA GLY A 104 16.42 34.21 -62.36
C GLY A 104 17.70 34.03 -63.15
N ALA A 105 18.40 32.91 -62.99
CA ALA A 105 19.58 32.58 -63.68
C ALA A 105 19.31 32.35 -65.19
N VAL A 106 18.16 31.74 -65.51
CA VAL A 106 17.81 31.47 -66.93
C VAL A 106 17.35 32.74 -67.67
N ASN A 107 16.68 33.67 -66.92
CA ASN A 107 16.18 34.90 -67.55
C ASN A 107 17.16 36.08 -67.49
N ALA A 108 18.26 35.88 -66.86
CA ALA A 108 19.35 36.85 -66.89
C ALA A 108 20.25 36.63 -68.13
#